data_528fa037a5e64b5cd6c9d7e07b0a82fb
#
_entry.id   528fa037a5e64b5cd6c9d7e07b0a82fb
#
_cell.length_a   1.000
_cell.length_b   1.000
_cell.length_c   1.000
_cell.angle_alpha   90.00
_cell.angle_beta   90.00
_cell.angle_gamma   90.00
#
_symmetry.space_group_name_H-M   'P 1'
#
loop_
_entity.id
_entity.type
_entity.pdbx_description
1 polymer ?
#
loop_
_entity_poly.entity_id
_entity_poly.type
_entity_poly.pdbx_seq_one_letter_code
_entity_poly.pdbx_strand_id
1 'polypeptide(L)'
;MKKLLSFVLAVAMLLSMASFAAAEEGNWKVAILTGTVSQGEEEFRAAEKAIATWGAEHIITDTYPDNFMSEMETTVSKIVGFAADPDVKAIVVCQAVPGTKAAFDKIKETRKDILLIAGTPQEDPDVISAAADVVMYADEIAQGDTIMETCANWGIDVLIHYSFPRHMAMELIVGRHTLMQQNAEALGIELVDVTAPDPTAEAGLSASQQFILEDVPQQMAKYAGKKVAFFTTNCGMQPSLQTAILDQPNAYYPQPCCPSPYHAFPATLGLELAVGGDDEAALKAIAAKLKDYDAVGRYSTWASPVAMTIIEIGVEYAKGYIDGTIEGRNDGAKLAELLQAKIPGAKVANYTNAEGTTFDNYYTVLLAPVDFNDYL
;
A
#
# COMPACT_ATOMS: atom_id res chain seq x y z
N MET A 1 12.36 7.64 66.67
CA MET A 1 11.06 7.30 66.05
C MET A 1 10.83 8.05 64.72
N LYS A 2 10.90 9.38 64.63
CA LYS A 2 10.66 10.14 63.37
C LYS A 2 11.59 9.77 62.20
N LYS A 3 12.88 9.48 62.43
CA LYS A 3 13.84 9.12 61.40
C LYS A 3 13.65 7.68 60.86
N LEU A 4 13.12 6.77 61.68
CA LEU A 4 12.80 5.39 61.27
C LEU A 4 11.55 5.36 60.40
N LEU A 5 10.53 6.22 60.70
CA LEU A 5 9.32 6.35 59.94
C LEU A 5 9.57 6.94 58.55
N SER A 6 10.47 7.93 58.43
CA SER A 6 10.89 8.51 57.14
C SER A 6 11.65 7.52 56.26
N PHE A 7 12.42 6.63 56.86
CA PHE A 7 13.16 5.59 56.08
C PHE A 7 12.21 4.51 55.57
N VAL A 8 11.24 4.08 56.37
CA VAL A 8 10.22 3.12 55.96
C VAL A 8 9.32 3.70 54.81
N LEU A 9 8.97 4.99 54.89
CA LEU A 9 8.17 5.66 53.86
C LEU A 9 8.97 5.78 52.54
N ALA A 10 10.27 6.11 52.62
CA ALA A 10 11.13 6.20 51.44
C ALA A 10 11.38 4.82 50.76
N VAL A 11 11.53 3.76 51.57
CA VAL A 11 11.65 2.40 51.04
C VAL A 11 10.32 1.92 50.45
N ALA A 12 9.17 2.27 51.05
CA ALA A 12 7.85 1.96 50.48
C ALA A 12 7.58 2.71 49.16
N MET A 13 8.03 3.98 49.02
CA MET A 13 7.96 4.70 47.76
C MET A 13 8.91 4.15 46.69
N LEU A 14 10.10 3.71 47.07
CA LEU A 14 11.04 3.06 46.14
C LEU A 14 10.54 1.68 45.69
N LEU A 15 9.88 0.93 46.58
CA LEU A 15 9.23 -0.35 46.23
C LEU A 15 7.98 -0.15 45.37
N SER A 16 7.22 0.94 45.52
CA SER A 16 6.10 1.29 44.64
C SER A 16 6.56 1.80 43.27
N MET A 17 7.74 2.39 43.14
CA MET A 17 8.35 2.76 41.85
C MET A 17 8.99 1.57 41.15
N ALA A 18 9.42 0.52 41.86
CA ALA A 18 9.96 -0.69 41.27
C ALA A 18 8.88 -1.65 40.75
N SER A 19 7.61 -1.44 41.09
CA SER A 19 6.48 -2.22 40.60
C SER A 19 5.95 -1.75 39.22
N PHE A 20 6.55 -0.72 38.63
CA PHE A 20 6.19 -0.24 37.29
C PHE A 20 7.11 -0.78 36.19
N ALA A 21 7.97 -1.73 36.47
CA ALA A 21 8.92 -2.25 35.50
C ALA A 21 9.01 -3.76 35.50
N ALA A 22 7.88 -4.41 35.35
CA ALA A 22 7.72 -5.72 34.73
C ALA A 22 6.21 -5.86 34.49
N ALA A 23 5.67 -5.19 33.49
CA ALA A 23 4.57 -5.79 32.76
C ALA A 23 5.11 -7.15 32.36
N GLU A 24 4.56 -8.27 32.91
CA GLU A 24 4.74 -9.56 32.30
C GLU A 24 4.53 -9.34 30.81
N GLU A 25 5.51 -9.73 29.97
CA GLU A 25 5.29 -9.84 28.53
C GLU A 25 4.16 -10.87 28.36
N GLY A 26 2.92 -10.40 28.48
CA GLY A 26 1.76 -11.24 28.27
C GLY A 26 1.86 -11.78 26.83
N ASN A 27 1.43 -12.99 26.62
CA ASN A 27 1.34 -13.55 25.29
C ASN A 27 0.54 -12.57 24.41
N TRP A 28 1.17 -12.09 23.34
CA TRP A 28 0.54 -11.22 22.36
C TRP A 28 0.85 -11.69 20.96
N LYS A 29 -0.09 -11.53 20.06
CA LYS A 29 0.08 -11.81 18.65
C LYS A 29 -0.57 -10.73 17.81
N VAL A 30 0.05 -10.46 16.67
CA VAL A 30 -0.52 -9.68 15.56
C VAL A 30 -0.75 -10.63 14.40
N ALA A 31 -1.97 -10.67 13.89
CA ALA A 31 -2.30 -11.45 12.71
C ALA A 31 -2.27 -10.55 11.47
N ILE A 32 -1.69 -11.05 10.37
CA ILE A 32 -1.55 -10.33 9.11
C ILE A 32 -2.20 -11.17 8.00
N LEU A 33 -3.13 -10.57 7.25
CA LEU A 33 -3.68 -11.16 6.04
C LEU A 33 -3.29 -10.29 4.83
N THR A 34 -2.67 -10.93 3.83
CA THR A 34 -2.25 -10.28 2.58
C THR A 34 -2.77 -11.04 1.36
N GLY A 35 -2.47 -10.55 0.15
CA GLY A 35 -2.56 -11.34 -1.06
C GLY A 35 -1.48 -12.42 -1.11
N THR A 36 -1.61 -13.32 -2.08
CA THR A 36 -0.53 -14.22 -2.47
C THR A 36 0.55 -13.44 -3.21
N VAL A 37 1.70 -14.07 -3.50
CA VAL A 37 2.78 -13.46 -4.31
C VAL A 37 2.25 -12.96 -5.66
N SER A 38 1.28 -13.66 -6.27
CA SER A 38 0.70 -13.26 -7.56
C SER A 38 -0.20 -12.02 -7.50
N GLN A 39 -0.79 -11.72 -6.33
CA GLN A 39 -1.69 -10.59 -6.12
C GLN A 39 -0.98 -9.38 -5.49
N GLY A 40 0.02 -9.60 -4.63
CA GLY A 40 0.71 -8.54 -3.93
C GLY A 40 2.01 -9.04 -3.30
N GLU A 41 3.07 -9.21 -4.10
CA GLU A 41 4.34 -9.74 -3.62
C GLU A 41 4.93 -8.90 -2.49
N GLU A 42 4.87 -7.57 -2.60
CA GLU A 42 5.44 -6.67 -1.60
C GLU A 42 4.78 -6.84 -0.24
N GLU A 43 3.45 -6.90 -0.20
CA GLU A 43 2.70 -7.10 1.04
C GLU A 43 2.93 -8.49 1.63
N PHE A 44 3.03 -9.50 0.77
CA PHE A 44 3.40 -10.86 1.19
C PHE A 44 4.80 -10.88 1.82
N ARG A 45 5.80 -10.24 1.19
CA ARG A 45 7.17 -10.14 1.73
C ARG A 45 7.22 -9.29 3.01
N ALA A 46 6.37 -8.25 3.14
CA ALA A 46 6.27 -7.49 4.38
C ALA A 46 5.78 -8.35 5.55
N ALA A 47 4.83 -9.25 5.30
CA ALA A 47 4.37 -10.21 6.31
C ALA A 47 5.48 -11.19 6.72
N GLU A 48 6.27 -11.70 5.76
CA GLU A 48 7.46 -12.53 6.05
C GLU A 48 8.51 -11.75 6.86
N LYS A 49 8.75 -10.48 6.51
CA LYS A 49 9.67 -9.58 7.23
C LYS A 49 9.19 -9.31 8.65
N ALA A 50 7.87 -9.19 8.86
CA ALA A 50 7.30 -9.05 10.20
C ALA A 50 7.60 -10.29 11.06
N ILE A 51 7.48 -11.52 10.52
CA ILE A 51 7.89 -12.76 11.21
C ILE A 51 9.37 -12.73 11.56
N ALA A 52 10.22 -12.32 10.62
CA ALA A 52 11.67 -12.26 10.84
C ALA A 52 12.06 -11.21 11.91
N THR A 53 11.29 -10.13 12.03
CA THR A 53 11.55 -9.01 12.95
C THR A 53 11.05 -9.29 14.36
N TRP A 54 9.83 -9.85 14.49
CA TRP A 54 9.10 -9.97 15.75
C TRP A 54 9.03 -11.41 16.30
N GLY A 55 9.35 -12.41 15.48
CA GLY A 55 9.25 -13.82 15.82
C GLY A 55 7.93 -14.47 15.41
N ALA A 56 7.99 -15.74 15.04
CA ALA A 56 6.81 -16.53 14.66
C ALA A 56 5.85 -16.80 15.85
N GLU A 57 6.30 -16.63 17.06
CA GLU A 57 5.49 -16.69 18.28
C GLU A 57 4.56 -15.47 18.42
N HIS A 58 4.92 -14.33 17.80
CA HIS A 58 4.18 -13.08 17.87
C HIS A 58 3.44 -12.73 16.58
N ILE A 59 3.84 -13.26 15.43
CA ILE A 59 3.24 -12.94 14.14
C ILE A 59 2.58 -14.16 13.51
N ILE A 60 1.29 -14.04 13.19
CA ILE A 60 0.53 -15.04 12.43
C ILE A 60 0.25 -14.45 11.04
N THR A 61 0.50 -15.21 9.99
CA THR A 61 0.21 -14.75 8.62
C THR A 61 -0.68 -15.75 7.88
N ASP A 62 -1.54 -15.24 7.00
CA ASP A 62 -2.28 -16.02 6.01
C ASP A 62 -2.54 -15.15 4.77
N THR A 63 -3.04 -15.74 3.70
CA THR A 63 -3.37 -15.03 2.46
C THR A 63 -4.84 -15.22 2.11
N TYR A 64 -5.46 -14.19 1.54
CA TYR A 64 -6.77 -14.34 0.91
C TYR A 64 -6.63 -15.03 -0.47
N PRO A 65 -7.71 -15.66 -1.01
CA PRO A 65 -7.67 -16.33 -2.32
C PRO A 65 -7.38 -15.35 -3.47
N ASP A 66 -6.70 -15.80 -4.52
CA ASP A 66 -6.50 -15.00 -5.74
C ASP A 66 -7.81 -14.54 -6.38
N ASN A 67 -8.84 -15.39 -6.32
CA ASN A 67 -10.19 -15.06 -6.79
C ASN A 67 -11.08 -14.50 -5.68
N PHE A 68 -10.54 -13.61 -4.83
CA PHE A 68 -11.23 -13.09 -3.65
C PHE A 68 -12.63 -12.51 -3.94
N MET A 69 -12.89 -12.01 -5.14
CA MET A 69 -14.23 -11.52 -5.52
C MET A 69 -15.29 -12.62 -5.53
N SER A 70 -14.94 -13.83 -5.94
CA SER A 70 -15.85 -14.99 -5.94
C SER A 70 -15.73 -15.83 -4.65
N GLU A 71 -14.67 -15.65 -3.88
CA GLU A 71 -14.35 -16.39 -2.66
C GLU A 71 -14.37 -15.50 -1.40
N MET A 72 -15.21 -14.46 -1.39
CA MET A 72 -15.31 -13.48 -0.29
C MET A 72 -15.54 -14.16 1.07
N GLU A 73 -16.39 -15.20 1.15
CA GLU A 73 -16.65 -15.90 2.41
C GLU A 73 -15.41 -16.61 2.95
N THR A 74 -14.50 -17.06 2.09
CA THR A 74 -13.19 -17.62 2.50
C THR A 74 -12.35 -16.53 3.14
N THR A 75 -12.28 -15.34 2.54
CA THR A 75 -11.58 -14.19 3.11
C THR A 75 -12.15 -13.81 4.48
N VAL A 76 -13.47 -13.67 4.59
CA VAL A 76 -14.15 -13.39 5.86
C VAL A 76 -13.81 -14.45 6.92
N SER A 77 -13.87 -15.74 6.55
CA SER A 77 -13.58 -16.84 7.48
C SER A 77 -12.15 -16.82 7.99
N LYS A 78 -11.18 -16.49 7.14
CA LYS A 78 -9.76 -16.38 7.53
C LYS A 78 -9.53 -15.25 8.52
N ILE A 79 -10.06 -14.04 8.23
CA ILE A 79 -9.92 -12.89 9.12
C ILE A 79 -10.59 -13.16 10.48
N VAL A 80 -11.81 -13.69 10.49
CA VAL A 80 -12.52 -14.02 11.73
C VAL A 80 -11.80 -15.15 12.48
N GLY A 81 -11.20 -16.10 11.75
CA GLY A 81 -10.43 -17.20 12.32
C GLY A 81 -9.26 -16.74 13.19
N PHE A 82 -8.59 -15.66 12.85
CA PHE A 82 -7.53 -15.08 13.69
C PHE A 82 -8.02 -14.70 15.10
N ALA A 83 -9.25 -14.19 15.20
CA ALA A 83 -9.82 -13.78 16.49
C ALA A 83 -10.15 -14.94 17.43
N ALA A 84 -10.08 -16.19 16.98
CA ALA A 84 -10.25 -17.38 17.81
C ALA A 84 -9.06 -17.61 18.74
N ASP A 85 -7.87 -17.12 18.40
CA ASP A 85 -6.70 -17.16 19.28
C ASP A 85 -6.81 -16.03 20.32
N PRO A 86 -6.85 -16.34 21.63
CA PRO A 86 -6.98 -15.33 22.69
C PRO A 86 -5.78 -14.38 22.79
N ASP A 87 -4.61 -14.81 22.28
CA ASP A 87 -3.39 -14.03 22.30
C ASP A 87 -3.34 -13.00 21.16
N VAL A 88 -4.19 -13.10 20.12
CA VAL A 88 -4.30 -12.10 19.06
C VAL A 88 -4.89 -10.81 19.63
N LYS A 89 -4.12 -9.72 19.55
CA LYS A 89 -4.46 -8.37 20.03
C LYS A 89 -4.65 -7.35 18.90
N ALA A 90 -4.15 -7.67 17.71
CA ALA A 90 -4.38 -6.86 16.53
C ALA A 90 -4.46 -7.71 15.27
N ILE A 91 -5.20 -7.23 14.27
CA ILE A 91 -5.31 -7.83 12.95
C ILE A 91 -5.04 -6.74 11.92
N VAL A 92 -4.08 -7.00 11.02
CA VAL A 92 -3.73 -6.14 9.88
C VAL A 92 -4.16 -6.85 8.60
N VAL A 93 -5.05 -6.25 7.85
CA VAL A 93 -5.49 -6.77 6.54
C VAL A 93 -5.03 -5.82 5.44
N CYS A 94 -4.21 -6.27 4.54
CA CYS A 94 -3.72 -5.52 3.37
C CYS A 94 -3.88 -6.40 2.12
N GLN A 95 -4.23 -5.80 1.16
CA GLN A 95 -5.15 -4.90 0.52
C GLN A 95 -6.63 -5.05 0.93
N ALA A 96 -7.02 -4.82 2.11
CA ALA A 96 -8.36 -4.99 2.69
C ALA A 96 -9.46 -5.19 1.62
N VAL A 97 -9.47 -6.41 1.03
CA VAL A 97 -10.34 -6.80 -0.09
C VAL A 97 -11.79 -6.91 0.36
N PRO A 98 -12.79 -6.91 -0.55
CA PRO A 98 -14.20 -7.04 -0.21
C PRO A 98 -14.48 -8.21 0.74
N GLY A 99 -15.25 -7.90 1.82
CA GLY A 99 -15.50 -8.80 2.94
C GLY A 99 -14.70 -8.44 4.21
N THR A 100 -13.69 -7.57 4.11
CA THR A 100 -12.90 -7.14 5.28
C THR A 100 -13.78 -6.43 6.31
N LYS A 101 -14.63 -5.49 5.89
CA LYS A 101 -15.61 -4.84 6.78
C LYS A 101 -16.49 -5.87 7.51
N ALA A 102 -17.06 -6.79 6.76
CA ALA A 102 -17.95 -7.80 7.34
C ALA A 102 -17.24 -8.69 8.37
N ALA A 103 -15.96 -9.01 8.13
CA ALA A 103 -15.13 -9.74 9.08
C ALA A 103 -14.84 -8.92 10.34
N PHE A 104 -14.48 -7.63 10.18
CA PHE A 104 -14.21 -6.74 11.29
C PHE A 104 -15.45 -6.51 12.17
N ASP A 105 -16.63 -6.36 11.57
CA ASP A 105 -17.88 -6.25 12.32
C ASP A 105 -18.15 -7.53 13.15
N LYS A 106 -18.00 -8.72 12.56
CA LYS A 106 -18.14 -10.00 13.28
C LYS A 106 -17.15 -10.12 14.44
N ILE A 107 -15.90 -9.67 14.27
CA ILE A 107 -14.90 -9.69 15.34
C ILE A 107 -15.33 -8.76 16.47
N LYS A 108 -15.81 -7.55 16.18
CA LYS A 108 -16.26 -6.57 17.17
C LYS A 108 -17.43 -7.06 18.02
N GLU A 109 -18.23 -8.00 17.54
CA GLU A 109 -19.32 -8.61 18.33
C GLU A 109 -18.80 -9.39 19.54
N THR A 110 -17.63 -10.04 19.42
CA THR A 110 -17.11 -10.98 20.42
C THR A 110 -15.74 -10.58 21.00
N ARG A 111 -14.91 -9.90 20.23
CA ARG A 111 -13.52 -9.54 20.57
C ARG A 111 -13.26 -8.05 20.38
N LYS A 112 -13.86 -7.24 21.27
CA LYS A 112 -13.70 -5.78 21.27
C LYS A 112 -12.30 -5.31 21.67
N ASP A 113 -11.47 -6.21 22.18
CA ASP A 113 -10.08 -5.96 22.58
C ASP A 113 -9.11 -5.95 21.39
N ILE A 114 -9.47 -6.56 20.25
CA ILE A 114 -8.60 -6.63 19.07
C ILE A 114 -8.58 -5.28 18.34
N LEU A 115 -7.39 -4.75 18.07
CA LEU A 115 -7.18 -3.60 17.20
C LEU A 115 -7.30 -4.05 15.73
N LEU A 116 -8.10 -3.34 14.92
CA LEU A 116 -8.41 -3.68 13.54
C LEU A 116 -7.81 -2.65 12.59
N ILE A 117 -6.83 -3.04 11.79
CA ILE A 117 -6.10 -2.18 10.88
C ILE A 117 -6.33 -2.64 9.44
N ALA A 118 -6.74 -1.71 8.58
CA ALA A 118 -6.90 -1.93 7.15
C ALA A 118 -5.83 -1.16 6.37
N GLY A 119 -5.02 -1.87 5.59
CA GLY A 119 -4.05 -1.28 4.67
C GLY A 119 -4.51 -1.39 3.23
N THR A 120 -4.33 -0.34 2.43
CA THR A 120 -4.63 -0.32 0.98
C THR A 120 -6.01 -0.90 0.66
N PRO A 121 -7.12 -0.43 1.29
CA PRO A 121 -8.42 -1.06 1.17
C PRO A 121 -8.98 -0.97 -0.25
N GLN A 122 -9.69 -2.03 -0.65
CA GLN A 122 -10.49 -2.07 -1.87
C GLN A 122 -11.99 -1.81 -1.61
N GLU A 123 -12.41 -1.75 -0.35
CA GLU A 123 -13.75 -1.30 0.05
C GLU A 123 -13.75 0.23 0.13
N ASP A 124 -14.88 0.86 -0.18
CA ASP A 124 -14.99 2.32 -0.19
C ASP A 124 -14.66 2.94 1.18
N PRO A 125 -14.11 4.15 1.22
CA PRO A 125 -13.59 4.77 2.44
C PRO A 125 -14.59 4.86 3.59
N ASP A 126 -15.86 5.18 3.32
CA ASP A 126 -16.92 5.24 4.33
C ASP A 126 -17.25 3.85 4.90
N VAL A 127 -17.19 2.83 4.05
CA VAL A 127 -17.47 1.44 4.41
C VAL A 127 -16.39 0.89 5.34
N ILE A 128 -15.13 0.99 4.95
CA ILE A 128 -14.03 0.41 5.73
C ILE A 128 -13.73 1.21 6.99
N SER A 129 -13.82 2.55 6.93
CA SER A 129 -13.60 3.42 8.10
C SER A 129 -14.60 3.17 9.23
N ALA A 130 -15.82 2.79 8.90
CA ALA A 130 -16.83 2.42 9.91
C ALA A 130 -16.46 1.14 10.68
N ALA A 131 -15.64 0.27 10.12
CA ALA A 131 -15.29 -1.02 10.70
C ALA A 131 -13.84 -1.11 11.22
N ALA A 132 -12.87 -0.47 10.58
CA ALA A 132 -11.49 -0.45 11.03
C ALA A 132 -11.28 0.57 12.16
N ASP A 133 -10.26 0.37 12.98
CA ASP A 133 -9.80 1.38 13.95
C ASP A 133 -8.81 2.34 13.28
N VAL A 134 -7.98 1.83 12.36
CA VAL A 134 -7.01 2.58 11.56
C VAL A 134 -7.06 2.09 10.13
N VAL A 135 -7.09 3.02 9.20
CA VAL A 135 -6.97 2.77 7.74
C VAL A 135 -5.78 3.53 7.21
N MET A 136 -4.94 2.87 6.42
CA MET A 136 -3.78 3.48 5.77
C MET A 136 -3.78 3.18 4.28
N TYR A 137 -3.54 4.19 3.44
CA TYR A 137 -3.50 4.02 1.99
C TYR A 137 -2.52 5.02 1.34
N ALA A 138 -1.94 4.63 0.21
CA ALA A 138 -1.33 5.63 -0.67
C ALA A 138 -2.41 6.63 -1.11
N ASP A 139 -2.07 7.92 -1.23
CA ASP A 139 -3.06 8.93 -1.66
C ASP A 139 -3.43 8.72 -3.13
N GLU A 140 -4.40 7.86 -3.35
CA GLU A 140 -4.83 7.40 -4.66
C GLU A 140 -5.31 8.57 -5.54
N ILE A 141 -6.03 9.53 -4.94
CA ILE A 141 -6.55 10.69 -5.69
C ILE A 141 -5.42 11.63 -6.06
N ALA A 142 -4.58 12.02 -5.09
CA ALA A 142 -3.47 12.95 -5.34
C ALA A 142 -2.39 12.37 -6.30
N GLN A 143 -2.33 11.03 -6.46
CA GLN A 143 -1.53 10.44 -7.52
C GLN A 143 -1.95 10.93 -8.92
N GLY A 144 -3.21 11.33 -9.11
CA GLY A 144 -3.68 11.94 -10.36
C GLY A 144 -2.90 13.19 -10.74
N ASP A 145 -2.60 14.05 -9.75
CA ASP A 145 -1.76 15.24 -9.96
C ASP A 145 -0.32 14.83 -10.29
N THR A 146 0.30 13.97 -9.48
CA THR A 146 1.72 13.61 -9.65
C THR A 146 1.99 12.86 -10.96
N ILE A 147 1.06 12.01 -11.42
CA ILE A 147 1.13 11.36 -12.73
C ILE A 147 1.11 12.40 -13.84
N MET A 148 0.16 13.35 -13.79
CA MET A 148 -0.01 14.36 -14.84
C MET A 148 1.13 15.38 -14.83
N GLU A 149 1.63 15.79 -13.67
CA GLU A 149 2.83 16.62 -13.54
C GLU A 149 4.06 15.94 -14.14
N THR A 150 4.24 14.63 -13.88
CA THR A 150 5.32 13.84 -14.48
C THR A 150 5.20 13.78 -15.99
N CYS A 151 3.99 13.55 -16.50
CA CYS A 151 3.72 13.57 -17.94
C CYS A 151 4.03 14.94 -18.57
N ALA A 152 3.63 16.04 -17.92
CA ALA A 152 3.91 17.39 -18.38
C ALA A 152 5.43 17.69 -18.41
N ASN A 153 6.16 17.32 -17.37
CA ASN A 153 7.61 17.49 -17.28
C ASN A 153 8.36 16.73 -18.39
N TRP A 154 7.85 15.59 -18.82
CA TRP A 154 8.40 14.81 -19.91
C TRP A 154 7.94 15.28 -21.30
N GLY A 155 6.97 16.20 -21.36
CA GLY A 155 6.36 16.69 -22.59
C GLY A 155 5.57 15.61 -23.31
N ILE A 156 4.75 14.87 -22.58
CA ILE A 156 3.88 13.80 -23.09
C ILE A 156 2.75 14.41 -23.90
N ASP A 157 2.47 13.83 -25.09
CA ASP A 157 1.36 14.21 -25.94
C ASP A 157 0.07 13.44 -25.61
N VAL A 158 0.21 12.16 -25.21
CA VAL A 158 -0.91 11.25 -24.99
C VAL A 158 -0.63 10.38 -23.76
N LEU A 159 -1.63 10.25 -22.87
CA LEU A 159 -1.60 9.29 -21.78
C LEU A 159 -2.68 8.22 -22.02
N ILE A 160 -2.25 6.96 -22.16
CA ILE A 160 -3.13 5.79 -22.26
C ILE A 160 -3.38 5.27 -20.86
N HIS A 161 -4.65 5.25 -20.45
CA HIS A 161 -5.12 4.80 -19.15
C HIS A 161 -5.84 3.46 -19.30
N TYR A 162 -5.21 2.38 -18.87
CA TYR A 162 -5.80 1.05 -18.82
C TYR A 162 -6.54 0.82 -17.52
N SER A 163 -7.83 0.50 -17.62
CA SER A 163 -8.66 0.15 -16.48
C SER A 163 -9.75 -0.84 -16.89
N PHE A 164 -10.64 -1.19 -15.98
CA PHE A 164 -11.77 -2.08 -16.23
C PHE A 164 -12.97 -1.69 -15.35
N PRO A 165 -14.22 -2.14 -15.67
CA PRO A 165 -15.43 -1.62 -15.02
C PRO A 165 -15.44 -1.71 -13.49
N ARG A 166 -14.91 -2.77 -12.89
CA ARG A 166 -14.86 -2.92 -11.43
C ARG A 166 -14.00 -1.83 -10.78
N HIS A 167 -12.81 -1.56 -11.32
CA HIS A 167 -11.95 -0.48 -10.82
C HIS A 167 -12.58 0.90 -11.06
N MET A 168 -13.23 1.10 -12.21
CA MET A 168 -13.93 2.36 -12.51
C MET A 168 -15.27 2.51 -11.77
N ALA A 169 -15.57 1.64 -10.82
CA ALA A 169 -16.65 1.78 -9.85
C ALA A 169 -16.14 2.08 -8.42
N MET A 170 -14.82 2.07 -8.18
CA MET A 170 -14.22 2.35 -6.88
C MET A 170 -14.00 3.87 -6.71
N GLU A 171 -14.47 4.44 -5.61
CA GLU A 171 -14.46 5.89 -5.35
C GLU A 171 -13.09 6.52 -5.56
N LEU A 172 -12.03 5.97 -4.97
CA LEU A 172 -10.69 6.56 -5.04
C LEU A 172 -10.07 6.49 -6.44
N ILE A 173 -10.31 5.39 -7.16
CA ILE A 173 -9.82 5.22 -8.54
C ILE A 173 -10.54 6.20 -9.48
N VAL A 174 -11.85 6.35 -9.31
CA VAL A 174 -12.65 7.35 -10.07
C VAL A 174 -12.19 8.76 -9.72
N GLY A 175 -11.93 9.05 -8.44
CA GLY A 175 -11.39 10.33 -8.00
C GLY A 175 -10.06 10.68 -8.67
N ARG A 176 -9.10 9.73 -8.67
CA ARG A 176 -7.83 9.87 -9.39
C ARG A 176 -8.04 10.13 -10.88
N HIS A 177 -8.86 9.31 -11.52
CA HIS A 177 -9.14 9.44 -12.95
C HIS A 177 -9.77 10.80 -13.30
N THR A 178 -10.71 11.27 -12.49
CA THR A 178 -11.33 12.59 -12.64
C THR A 178 -10.29 13.70 -12.57
N LEU A 179 -9.37 13.61 -11.61
CA LEU A 179 -8.29 14.59 -11.44
C LEU A 179 -7.31 14.52 -12.62
N MET A 180 -6.99 13.30 -13.11
CA MET A 180 -6.18 13.13 -14.32
C MET A 180 -6.85 13.78 -15.55
N GLN A 181 -8.18 13.64 -15.73
CA GLN A 181 -8.91 14.27 -16.82
C GLN A 181 -8.85 15.79 -16.76
N GLN A 182 -9.08 16.37 -15.57
CA GLN A 182 -9.00 17.82 -15.37
C GLN A 182 -7.61 18.36 -15.68
N ASN A 183 -6.57 17.70 -15.20
CA ASN A 183 -5.20 18.07 -15.46
C ASN A 183 -4.80 17.86 -16.93
N ALA A 184 -5.26 16.80 -17.58
CA ALA A 184 -5.01 16.52 -18.98
C ALA A 184 -5.55 17.65 -19.87
N GLU A 185 -6.78 18.13 -19.62
CA GLU A 185 -7.38 19.28 -20.30
C GLU A 185 -6.55 20.55 -20.09
N ALA A 186 -6.15 20.84 -18.84
CA ALA A 186 -5.38 22.03 -18.49
C ALA A 186 -3.96 22.03 -19.12
N LEU A 187 -3.34 20.86 -19.24
CA LEU A 187 -1.98 20.66 -19.75
C LEU A 187 -1.92 20.42 -21.27
N GLY A 188 -3.07 20.21 -21.92
CA GLY A 188 -3.16 19.90 -23.35
C GLY A 188 -2.66 18.48 -23.69
N ILE A 189 -2.73 17.55 -22.74
CA ILE A 189 -2.39 16.13 -22.91
C ILE A 189 -3.67 15.37 -23.29
N GLU A 190 -3.62 14.53 -24.32
CA GLU A 190 -4.75 13.67 -24.70
C GLU A 190 -4.82 12.49 -23.72
N LEU A 191 -5.85 12.41 -22.86
CA LEU A 191 -6.11 11.24 -22.00
C LEU A 191 -7.02 10.25 -22.74
N VAL A 192 -6.56 9.00 -22.88
CA VAL A 192 -7.27 7.95 -23.62
C VAL A 192 -7.55 6.77 -22.72
N ASP A 193 -8.83 6.53 -22.45
CA ASP A 193 -9.27 5.37 -21.68
C ASP A 193 -9.33 4.11 -22.55
N VAL A 194 -8.71 3.04 -22.08
CA VAL A 194 -8.74 1.72 -22.72
C VAL A 194 -9.23 0.69 -21.71
N THR A 195 -10.31 -0.01 -22.07
CA THR A 195 -10.86 -1.07 -21.23
C THR A 195 -10.07 -2.35 -21.42
N ALA A 196 -9.34 -2.75 -20.37
CA ALA A 196 -8.63 -4.03 -20.29
C ALA A 196 -9.54 -5.12 -19.65
N PRO A 197 -9.25 -6.41 -19.85
CA PRO A 197 -9.89 -7.48 -19.09
C PRO A 197 -9.64 -7.34 -17.58
N ASP A 198 -10.65 -7.62 -16.74
CA ASP A 198 -10.47 -7.63 -15.28
C ASP A 198 -9.62 -8.84 -14.86
N PRO A 199 -8.49 -8.65 -14.16
CA PRO A 199 -7.63 -9.74 -13.70
C PRO A 199 -8.28 -10.73 -12.75
N THR A 200 -9.39 -10.36 -12.11
CA THR A 200 -10.17 -11.24 -11.20
C THR A 200 -11.35 -11.93 -11.89
N ALA A 201 -11.57 -11.69 -13.19
CA ALA A 201 -12.59 -12.37 -13.96
C ALA A 201 -12.18 -13.81 -14.31
N GLU A 202 -13.10 -14.59 -14.90
CA GLU A 202 -12.88 -16.00 -15.29
C GLU A 202 -11.64 -16.18 -16.19
N ALA A 203 -11.38 -15.25 -17.11
CA ALA A 203 -10.19 -15.27 -17.98
C ALA A 203 -8.88 -15.00 -17.23
N GLY A 204 -8.98 -14.42 -16.04
CA GLY A 204 -7.89 -14.25 -15.08
C GLY A 204 -6.81 -13.26 -15.48
N LEU A 205 -5.79 -13.22 -14.63
CA LEU A 205 -4.65 -12.32 -14.76
C LEU A 205 -3.92 -12.47 -16.10
N SER A 206 -3.74 -13.69 -16.60
CA SER A 206 -3.04 -13.96 -17.86
C SER A 206 -3.70 -13.27 -19.06
N ALA A 207 -5.03 -13.20 -19.11
CA ALA A 207 -5.73 -12.51 -20.20
C ALA A 207 -5.50 -11.00 -20.16
N SER A 208 -5.47 -10.41 -18.96
CA SER A 208 -5.18 -8.97 -18.78
C SER A 208 -3.73 -8.65 -19.17
N GLN A 209 -2.79 -9.50 -18.80
CA GLN A 209 -1.37 -9.34 -19.15
C GLN A 209 -1.15 -9.47 -20.66
N GLN A 210 -1.77 -10.47 -21.30
CA GLN A 210 -1.68 -10.67 -22.75
C GLN A 210 -2.28 -9.46 -23.49
N PHE A 211 -3.45 -8.97 -23.04
CA PHE A 211 -4.06 -7.77 -23.62
C PHE A 211 -3.11 -6.58 -23.64
N ILE A 212 -2.42 -6.28 -22.53
CA ILE A 212 -1.45 -5.18 -22.43
C ILE A 212 -0.32 -5.36 -23.43
N LEU A 213 0.25 -6.58 -23.51
CA LEU A 213 1.37 -6.88 -24.46
C LEU A 213 0.96 -6.69 -25.92
N GLU A 214 -0.30 -6.94 -26.26
CA GLU A 214 -0.83 -6.79 -27.61
C GLU A 214 -1.27 -5.36 -27.95
N ASP A 215 -1.86 -4.63 -26.96
CA ASP A 215 -2.43 -3.31 -27.19
C ASP A 215 -1.37 -2.20 -27.19
N VAL A 216 -0.35 -2.26 -26.33
CA VAL A 216 0.70 -1.21 -26.28
C VAL A 216 1.34 -0.95 -27.65
N PRO A 217 1.78 -1.96 -28.43
CA PRO A 217 2.29 -1.73 -29.79
C PRO A 217 1.27 -1.09 -30.73
N GLN A 218 -0.03 -1.42 -30.59
CA GLN A 218 -1.10 -0.84 -31.40
C GLN A 218 -1.30 0.64 -31.06
N GLN A 219 -1.27 1.02 -29.78
CA GLN A 219 -1.33 2.42 -29.37
C GLN A 219 -0.10 3.20 -29.85
N MET A 220 1.11 2.62 -29.75
CA MET A 220 2.32 3.24 -30.28
C MET A 220 2.25 3.44 -31.80
N ALA A 221 1.68 2.51 -32.54
CA ALA A 221 1.46 2.66 -33.99
C ALA A 221 0.39 3.74 -34.30
N LYS A 222 -0.68 3.80 -33.54
CA LYS A 222 -1.76 4.80 -33.66
C LYS A 222 -1.24 6.21 -33.42
N TYR A 223 -0.37 6.38 -32.46
CA TYR A 223 0.22 7.66 -32.07
C TYR A 223 1.66 7.83 -32.53
N ALA A 224 1.98 7.30 -33.73
CA ALA A 224 3.33 7.35 -34.28
C ALA A 224 3.90 8.80 -34.30
N GLY A 225 5.11 8.96 -33.77
CA GLY A 225 5.80 10.26 -33.67
C GLY A 225 5.44 11.12 -32.45
N LYS A 226 4.45 10.71 -31.64
CA LYS A 226 4.13 11.33 -30.36
C LYS A 226 4.86 10.66 -29.20
N LYS A 227 5.02 11.37 -28.08
CA LYS A 227 5.40 10.80 -26.79
C LYS A 227 4.15 10.28 -26.10
N VAL A 228 4.13 8.98 -25.82
CA VAL A 228 2.95 8.31 -25.25
C VAL A 228 3.29 7.76 -23.86
N ALA A 229 2.60 8.23 -22.85
CA ALA A 229 2.68 7.65 -21.52
C ALA A 229 1.61 6.56 -21.33
N PHE A 230 1.89 5.60 -20.47
CA PHE A 230 0.99 4.48 -20.17
C PHE A 230 0.83 4.32 -18.67
N PHE A 231 -0.40 4.12 -18.23
CA PHE A 231 -0.74 3.86 -16.84
C PHE A 231 -1.80 2.75 -16.77
N THR A 232 -1.70 1.86 -15.79
CA THR A 232 -2.74 0.86 -15.52
C THR A 232 -3.14 0.88 -14.05
N THR A 233 -4.42 0.64 -13.78
CA THR A 233 -4.99 0.71 -12.43
C THR A 233 -4.80 -0.57 -11.61
N ASN A 234 -4.16 -1.63 -12.15
CA ASN A 234 -4.03 -2.90 -11.44
C ASN A 234 -2.58 -3.39 -11.37
N CYS A 235 -2.19 -3.87 -10.19
CA CYS A 235 -0.84 -4.34 -9.90
C CYS A 235 -0.40 -5.50 -10.80
N GLY A 236 -1.26 -6.48 -11.05
CA GLY A 236 -0.93 -7.65 -11.85
C GLY A 236 -0.65 -7.36 -13.34
N MET A 237 -1.07 -6.19 -13.85
CA MET A 237 -0.78 -5.75 -15.23
C MET A 237 0.55 -5.00 -15.36
N GLN A 238 1.17 -4.56 -14.27
CA GLN A 238 2.38 -3.72 -14.30
C GLN A 238 3.59 -4.40 -14.97
N PRO A 239 3.91 -5.69 -14.71
CA PRO A 239 5.05 -6.33 -15.36
C PRO A 239 4.92 -6.36 -16.87
N SER A 240 3.74 -6.68 -17.40
CA SER A 240 3.46 -6.70 -18.83
C SER A 240 3.53 -5.30 -19.44
N LEU A 241 3.01 -4.28 -18.73
CA LEU A 241 3.07 -2.90 -19.18
C LEU A 241 4.52 -2.39 -19.25
N GLN A 242 5.29 -2.54 -18.17
CA GLN A 242 6.69 -2.13 -18.14
C GLN A 242 7.50 -2.83 -19.24
N THR A 243 7.27 -4.14 -19.43
CA THR A 243 7.94 -4.92 -20.49
C THR A 243 7.56 -4.42 -21.88
N ALA A 244 6.27 -4.18 -22.15
CA ALA A 244 5.80 -3.78 -23.47
C ALA A 244 6.33 -2.42 -23.91
N ILE A 245 6.59 -1.49 -22.97
CA ILE A 245 7.08 -0.14 -23.29
C ILE A 245 8.60 -0.01 -23.27
N LEU A 246 9.34 -0.98 -22.70
CA LEU A 246 10.78 -0.87 -22.47
C LEU A 246 11.55 -0.62 -23.76
N ASP A 247 11.26 -1.36 -24.82
CA ASP A 247 11.89 -1.26 -26.13
C ASP A 247 11.24 -0.21 -27.06
N GLN A 248 10.27 0.57 -26.57
CA GLN A 248 9.57 1.58 -27.35
C GLN A 248 10.13 2.97 -27.02
N PRO A 249 10.92 3.63 -27.87
CA PRO A 249 11.69 4.83 -27.52
C PRO A 249 10.83 6.05 -27.14
N ASN A 250 9.56 6.10 -27.58
CA ASN A 250 8.63 7.18 -27.28
C ASN A 250 7.52 6.76 -26.29
N ALA A 251 7.68 5.62 -25.63
CA ALA A 251 6.79 5.15 -24.60
C ALA A 251 7.33 5.49 -23.21
N TYR A 252 6.47 5.95 -22.32
CA TYR A 252 6.79 6.48 -21.01
C TYR A 252 5.95 5.81 -19.93
N TYR A 253 6.52 5.64 -18.75
CA TYR A 253 5.87 5.02 -17.60
C TYR A 253 5.97 5.93 -16.38
N PRO A 254 4.93 6.75 -16.09
CA PRO A 254 4.99 7.76 -15.02
C PRO A 254 5.09 7.15 -13.62
N GLN A 255 4.38 6.06 -13.36
CA GLN A 255 4.50 5.26 -12.14
C GLN A 255 3.64 3.98 -12.20
N PRO A 256 3.90 2.98 -11.32
CA PRO A 256 2.94 1.91 -11.03
C PRO A 256 1.68 2.43 -10.32
N CYS A 257 0.60 1.64 -10.31
CA CYS A 257 -0.60 1.95 -9.51
C CYS A 257 -0.31 1.98 -7.99
N CYS A 258 0.58 1.10 -7.52
CA CYS A 258 1.14 1.13 -6.17
C CYS A 258 2.64 1.45 -6.30
N PRO A 259 3.03 2.74 -6.32
CA PRO A 259 4.40 3.11 -6.67
C PRO A 259 5.43 2.59 -5.66
N SER A 260 6.45 1.90 -6.18
CA SER A 260 7.51 1.29 -5.40
C SER A 260 8.69 0.91 -6.31
N PRO A 261 9.95 0.91 -5.83
CA PRO A 261 11.08 0.38 -6.58
C PRO A 261 11.01 -1.14 -6.79
N TYR A 262 10.20 -1.86 -6.00
CA TYR A 262 10.03 -3.31 -6.13
C TYR A 262 8.84 -3.70 -7.01
N HIS A 263 7.97 -2.76 -7.35
CA HIS A 263 6.74 -3.05 -8.09
C HIS A 263 7.02 -3.27 -9.59
N ALA A 264 7.10 -4.53 -9.99
CA ALA A 264 7.38 -5.02 -11.33
C ALA A 264 8.79 -4.74 -11.89
N PHE A 265 9.51 -3.71 -11.43
CA PHE A 265 10.85 -3.36 -11.91
C PHE A 265 11.85 -4.53 -11.84
N PRO A 266 11.96 -5.29 -10.72
CA PRO A 266 12.90 -6.41 -10.66
C PRO A 266 12.62 -7.47 -11.72
N ALA A 267 11.36 -7.88 -11.86
CA ALA A 267 10.96 -8.89 -12.84
C ALA A 267 11.17 -8.41 -14.28
N THR A 268 10.76 -7.18 -14.60
CA THR A 268 10.90 -6.59 -15.94
C THR A 268 12.35 -6.42 -16.37
N LEU A 269 13.22 -6.00 -15.44
CA LEU A 269 14.62 -5.67 -15.72
C LEU A 269 15.59 -6.83 -15.44
N GLY A 270 15.09 -7.97 -14.96
CA GLY A 270 15.91 -9.12 -14.59
C GLY A 270 16.86 -8.83 -13.42
N LEU A 271 16.39 -8.08 -12.43
CA LEU A 271 17.16 -7.72 -11.24
C LEU A 271 16.81 -8.67 -10.08
N GLU A 272 17.81 -9.14 -9.39
CA GLU A 272 17.66 -9.88 -8.13
C GLU A 272 17.74 -8.89 -6.96
N LEU A 273 16.60 -8.29 -6.59
CA LEU A 273 16.50 -7.37 -5.47
C LEU A 273 15.79 -8.05 -4.31
N ALA A 274 16.34 -7.87 -3.11
CA ALA A 274 15.63 -8.27 -1.88
C ALA A 274 14.48 -7.27 -1.65
N VAL A 275 13.25 -7.72 -1.83
CA VAL A 275 12.04 -6.89 -1.60
C VAL A 275 12.05 -6.38 -0.16
N GLY A 276 11.94 -5.05 0.02
CA GLY A 276 12.02 -4.40 1.33
C GLY A 276 13.41 -4.37 1.96
N GLY A 277 14.46 -4.47 1.13
CA GLY A 277 15.84 -4.27 1.50
C GLY A 277 16.23 -2.77 1.57
N ASP A 278 17.28 -2.39 0.87
CA ASP A 278 17.76 -1.01 0.74
C ASP A 278 17.11 -0.34 -0.48
N ASP A 279 16.16 0.55 -0.26
CA ASP A 279 15.40 1.24 -1.29
C ASP A 279 16.31 2.07 -2.21
N GLU A 280 17.34 2.75 -1.65
CA GLU A 280 18.28 3.55 -2.44
C GLU A 280 19.15 2.66 -3.34
N ALA A 281 19.60 1.52 -2.83
CA ALA A 281 20.34 0.56 -3.62
C ALA A 281 19.47 -0.05 -4.74
N ALA A 282 18.18 -0.30 -4.47
CA ALA A 282 17.23 -0.76 -5.46
C ALA A 282 17.03 0.27 -6.57
N LEU A 283 16.81 1.54 -6.22
CA LEU A 283 16.67 2.63 -7.19
C LEU A 283 17.92 2.79 -8.08
N LYS A 284 19.12 2.71 -7.50
CA LYS A 284 20.39 2.74 -8.24
C LYS A 284 20.51 1.56 -9.22
N ALA A 285 20.14 0.37 -8.77
CA ALA A 285 20.18 -0.82 -9.64
C ALA A 285 19.19 -0.71 -10.81
N ILE A 286 17.97 -0.19 -10.54
CA ILE A 286 16.96 0.09 -11.56
C ILE A 286 17.46 1.14 -12.55
N ALA A 287 17.99 2.28 -12.07
CA ALA A 287 18.53 3.35 -12.91
C ALA A 287 19.64 2.84 -13.82
N ALA A 288 20.61 2.09 -13.27
CA ALA A 288 21.68 1.49 -14.03
C ALA A 288 21.15 0.54 -15.13
N LYS A 289 20.11 -0.24 -14.82
CA LYS A 289 19.53 -1.18 -15.78
C LYS A 289 18.68 -0.48 -16.84
N LEU A 290 17.91 0.55 -16.48
CA LEU A 290 17.16 1.38 -17.44
C LEU A 290 18.10 2.08 -18.44
N LYS A 291 19.32 2.40 -18.03
CA LYS A 291 20.34 2.98 -18.91
C LYS A 291 20.71 2.04 -20.06
N ASP A 292 20.74 0.73 -19.85
CA ASP A 292 21.01 -0.27 -20.89
C ASP A 292 19.98 -0.22 -22.03
N TYR A 293 18.76 0.29 -21.72
CA TYR A 293 17.62 0.42 -22.65
C TYR A 293 17.37 1.84 -23.14
N ASP A 294 18.25 2.80 -22.81
CA ASP A 294 18.02 4.24 -23.06
C ASP A 294 16.66 4.72 -22.49
N ALA A 295 16.33 4.23 -21.28
CA ALA A 295 15.00 4.39 -20.64
C ALA A 295 14.99 5.19 -19.35
N VAL A 296 16.12 5.70 -18.85
CA VAL A 296 16.23 6.38 -17.55
C VAL A 296 15.25 7.53 -17.40
N GLY A 297 15.11 8.40 -18.41
CA GLY A 297 14.18 9.53 -18.39
C GLY A 297 12.75 9.20 -18.83
N ARG A 298 12.39 7.91 -18.93
CA ARG A 298 11.07 7.44 -19.41
C ARG A 298 10.28 6.65 -18.36
N TYR A 299 10.89 6.36 -17.22
CA TYR A 299 10.29 5.62 -16.13
C TYR A 299 10.37 6.43 -14.84
N SER A 300 9.38 6.27 -13.98
CA SER A 300 9.38 6.80 -12.63
C SER A 300 8.63 5.87 -11.67
N THR A 301 8.81 6.08 -10.38
CA THR A 301 8.13 5.42 -9.26
C THR A 301 8.24 6.30 -8.02
N TRP A 302 7.86 5.79 -6.85
CA TRP A 302 8.18 6.42 -5.56
C TRP A 302 9.47 5.83 -4.98
N ALA A 303 10.13 6.60 -4.11
CA ALA A 303 11.39 6.19 -3.50
C ALA A 303 11.24 5.03 -2.50
N SER A 304 10.06 4.86 -1.92
CA SER A 304 9.80 3.82 -0.91
C SER A 304 8.53 3.04 -1.21
N PRO A 305 8.47 1.75 -0.83
CA PRO A 305 7.33 0.86 -1.07
C PRO A 305 6.21 1.11 -0.04
N VAL A 306 5.32 2.09 -0.28
CA VAL A 306 4.28 2.50 0.69
C VAL A 306 3.38 1.34 1.11
N ALA A 307 2.91 0.51 0.16
CA ALA A 307 2.03 -0.63 0.46
C ALA A 307 2.69 -1.64 1.42
N MET A 308 3.99 -1.94 1.20
CA MET A 308 4.78 -2.78 2.09
C MET A 308 4.97 -2.14 3.46
N THR A 309 5.34 -0.85 3.48
CA THR A 309 5.60 -0.10 4.71
C THR A 309 4.34 0.03 5.57
N ILE A 310 3.15 0.12 4.99
CA ILE A 310 1.86 0.12 5.72
C ILE A 310 1.71 -1.14 6.60
N ILE A 311 2.15 -2.32 6.14
CA ILE A 311 2.11 -3.53 6.95
C ILE A 311 3.11 -3.44 8.11
N GLU A 312 4.34 -3.02 7.84
CA GLU A 312 5.36 -2.87 8.88
C GLU A 312 4.90 -1.89 9.96
N ILE A 313 4.35 -0.74 9.56
CA ILE A 313 3.80 0.27 10.47
C ILE A 313 2.56 -0.27 11.20
N GLY A 314 1.70 -1.02 10.52
CA GLY A 314 0.54 -1.66 11.14
C GLY A 314 0.95 -2.56 12.32
N VAL A 315 2.04 -3.32 12.17
CA VAL A 315 2.58 -4.17 13.25
C VAL A 315 3.23 -3.32 14.36
N GLU A 316 4.04 -2.30 14.02
CA GLU A 316 4.64 -1.41 15.01
C GLU A 316 3.58 -0.63 15.80
N TYR A 317 2.56 -0.12 15.10
CA TYR A 317 1.43 0.55 15.72
C TYR A 317 0.64 -0.38 16.65
N ALA A 318 0.36 -1.61 16.17
CA ALA A 318 -0.29 -2.64 16.98
C ALA A 318 0.52 -2.96 18.25
N LYS A 319 1.86 -3.07 18.13
CA LYS A 319 2.74 -3.30 19.29
C LYS A 319 2.68 -2.12 20.27
N GLY A 320 2.71 -0.90 19.76
CA GLY A 320 2.54 0.29 20.60
C GLY A 320 1.20 0.34 21.33
N TYR A 321 0.11 -0.09 20.67
CA TYR A 321 -1.20 -0.24 21.28
C TYR A 321 -1.20 -1.30 22.41
N ILE A 322 -0.58 -2.45 22.15
CA ILE A 322 -0.45 -3.55 23.13
C ILE A 322 0.36 -3.11 24.35
N ASP A 323 1.45 -2.35 24.13
CA ASP A 323 2.32 -1.84 25.20
C ASP A 323 1.74 -0.61 25.95
N GLY A 324 0.60 -0.08 25.48
CA GLY A 324 -0.01 1.10 26.05
C GLY A 324 0.77 2.42 25.79
N THR A 325 1.61 2.44 24.75
CA THR A 325 2.36 3.63 24.31
C THR A 325 1.59 4.47 23.27
N ILE A 326 0.45 3.95 22.79
CA ILE A 326 -0.48 4.60 21.88
C ILE A 326 -1.75 4.95 22.64
N GLU A 327 -2.22 6.19 22.49
CA GLU A 327 -3.43 6.67 23.14
C GLU A 327 -4.70 6.20 22.39
N GLY A 328 -5.50 5.38 23.07
CA GLY A 328 -6.73 4.83 22.46
C GLY A 328 -6.43 3.85 21.32
N ARG A 329 -7.38 3.77 20.36
CA ARG A 329 -7.29 2.85 19.22
C ARG A 329 -6.84 3.56 17.94
N ASN A 330 -7.03 4.87 17.88
CA ASN A 330 -6.64 5.74 16.76
C ASN A 330 -5.87 6.94 17.30
N ASP A 331 -4.54 6.86 17.25
CA ASP A 331 -3.60 7.94 17.59
C ASP A 331 -2.92 8.42 16.30
N GLY A 332 -3.56 9.40 15.66
CA GLY A 332 -3.09 9.91 14.38
C GLY A 332 -1.73 10.59 14.43
N ALA A 333 -1.40 11.21 15.58
CA ALA A 333 -0.09 11.84 15.76
C ALA A 333 1.03 10.79 15.77
N LYS A 334 0.82 9.69 16.52
CA LYS A 334 1.78 8.58 16.58
C LYS A 334 1.88 7.85 15.25
N LEU A 335 0.76 7.66 14.56
CA LEU A 335 0.77 7.04 13.24
C LEU A 335 1.55 7.87 12.21
N ALA A 336 1.32 9.19 12.20
CA ALA A 336 2.06 10.10 11.33
C ALA A 336 3.57 10.11 11.64
N GLU A 337 3.96 10.06 12.92
CA GLU A 337 5.35 9.92 13.35
C GLU A 337 5.99 8.64 12.78
N LEU A 338 5.31 7.48 12.91
CA LEU A 338 5.80 6.20 12.41
C LEU A 338 5.93 6.21 10.88
N LEU A 339 4.92 6.75 10.18
CA LEU A 339 4.92 6.88 8.71
C LEU A 339 6.09 7.74 8.24
N GLN A 340 6.29 8.92 8.82
CA GLN A 340 7.38 9.83 8.43
C GLN A 340 8.76 9.29 8.77
N ALA A 341 8.88 8.51 9.84
CA ALA A 341 10.15 7.87 10.21
C ALA A 341 10.54 6.76 9.22
N LYS A 342 9.57 6.00 8.72
CA LYS A 342 9.80 4.91 7.76
C LYS A 342 9.84 5.39 6.31
N ILE A 343 9.11 6.44 5.97
CA ILE A 343 8.98 6.99 4.63
C ILE A 343 9.35 8.48 4.66
N PRO A 344 10.65 8.81 4.64
CA PRO A 344 11.10 10.21 4.67
C PRO A 344 10.53 11.01 3.49
N GLY A 345 10.00 12.20 3.79
CA GLY A 345 9.39 13.07 2.79
C GLY A 345 7.92 12.76 2.47
N ALA A 346 7.34 11.72 3.09
CA ALA A 346 5.92 11.42 2.93
C ALA A 346 5.04 12.56 3.44
N LYS A 347 4.04 12.94 2.65
CA LYS A 347 2.92 13.76 3.08
C LYS A 347 1.84 12.83 3.62
N VAL A 348 1.48 13.00 4.89
CA VAL A 348 0.43 12.23 5.55
C VAL A 348 -0.74 13.16 5.84
N ALA A 349 -1.94 12.77 5.45
CA ALA A 349 -3.17 13.51 5.67
C ALA A 349 -4.33 12.57 5.98
N ASN A 350 -5.39 13.09 6.57
CA ASN A 350 -6.66 12.36 6.65
C ASN A 350 -7.41 12.47 5.32
N TYR A 351 -8.01 11.36 4.90
CA TYR A 351 -8.85 11.34 3.71
C TYR A 351 -10.09 12.22 3.90
N THR A 352 -10.42 13.02 2.88
CA THR A 352 -11.65 13.81 2.81
C THR A 352 -12.36 13.44 1.50
N ASN A 353 -13.61 12.99 1.59
CA ASN A 353 -14.39 12.60 0.41
C ASN A 353 -14.93 13.83 -0.37
N ALA A 354 -15.58 13.57 -1.50
CA ALA A 354 -16.13 14.61 -2.37
C ALA A 354 -17.21 15.47 -1.70
N GLU A 355 -17.91 14.95 -0.68
CA GLU A 355 -18.91 15.67 0.11
C GLU A 355 -18.30 16.56 1.21
N GLY A 356 -16.97 16.53 1.37
CA GLY A 356 -16.24 17.29 2.36
C GLY A 356 -16.19 16.64 3.75
N THR A 357 -16.53 15.35 3.86
CA THR A 357 -16.38 14.57 5.10
C THR A 357 -14.96 14.10 5.26
N THR A 358 -14.30 14.49 6.37
CA THR A 358 -12.97 14.00 6.71
C THR A 358 -13.08 12.80 7.65
N PHE A 359 -12.38 11.72 7.33
CA PHE A 359 -12.33 10.49 8.13
C PHE A 359 -11.10 10.54 9.04
N ASP A 360 -11.30 10.65 10.34
CA ASP A 360 -10.24 10.82 11.33
C ASP A 360 -9.37 9.58 11.55
N ASN A 361 -9.84 8.42 11.11
CA ASN A 361 -9.13 7.14 11.14
C ASN A 361 -8.62 6.65 9.78
N TYR A 362 -8.76 7.45 8.71
CA TYR A 362 -8.29 7.11 7.36
C TYR A 362 -7.13 8.02 6.95
N TYR A 363 -5.95 7.46 6.85
CA TYR A 363 -4.71 8.19 6.58
C TYR A 363 -4.20 7.90 5.18
N THR A 364 -3.95 8.96 4.42
CA THR A 364 -3.35 8.88 3.08
C THR A 364 -1.88 9.27 3.13
N VAL A 365 -1.09 8.63 2.29
CA VAL A 365 0.36 8.81 2.18
C VAL A 365 0.71 9.14 0.74
N LEU A 366 1.36 10.28 0.50
CA LEU A 366 1.82 10.71 -0.82
C LEU A 366 3.32 10.96 -0.82
N LEU A 367 4.01 10.42 -1.82
CA LEU A 367 5.40 10.72 -2.15
C LEU A 367 5.51 11.42 -3.50
N ALA A 368 6.61 12.15 -3.68
CA ALA A 368 6.96 12.66 -5.00
C ALA A 368 7.51 11.54 -5.90
N PRO A 369 7.23 11.56 -7.21
CA PRO A 369 7.86 10.68 -8.18
C PRO A 369 9.38 10.89 -8.21
N VAL A 370 10.13 9.80 -8.40
CA VAL A 370 11.60 9.86 -8.55
C VAL A 370 11.99 10.16 -9.99
N ASP A 371 13.08 10.89 -10.18
CA ASP A 371 13.82 10.92 -11.44
C ASP A 371 14.99 9.91 -11.33
N PHE A 372 14.98 8.88 -12.16
CA PHE A 372 16.06 7.88 -12.14
C PHE A 372 17.42 8.44 -12.56
N ASN A 373 17.49 9.64 -13.16
CA ASN A 373 18.75 10.33 -13.41
C ASN A 373 19.48 10.68 -12.10
N ASP A 374 18.78 10.90 -11.01
CA ASP A 374 19.34 11.22 -9.69
C ASP A 374 20.03 10.01 -9.04
N TYR A 375 19.85 8.81 -9.61
CA TYR A 375 20.37 7.54 -9.07
C TYR A 375 21.46 6.89 -9.95
N LEU A 376 21.96 7.59 -11.00
CA LEU A 376 23.02 7.11 -11.86
C LEU A 376 24.44 7.29 -11.30
#